data_43592fdc715485d49063c0cf1bc137d0
#
_entry.id   43592fdc715485d49063c0cf1bc137d0
#
_cell.length_a   1.000
_cell.length_b   1.000
_cell.length_c   1.000
_cell.angle_alpha   90.00
_cell.angle_beta   90.00
_cell.angle_gamma   90.00
#
_symmetry.space_group_name_H-M   'P 1'
#
loop_
_entity.id
_entity.type
_entity.pdbx_description
1 polymer ?
#
loop_
_entity_poly.entity_id
_entity_poly.type
_entity_poly.pdbx_seq_one_letter_code
_entity_poly.pdbx_strand_id
1 'polypeptide(L)'
;FAPDVPPQKHLREQLQELGQRECWELLKNCDPISTKKINFADQIRTIRALEVFYITGKPLSTQIVQKPPNWKILELGLDRDNLKERILLRSKDMFLSGILEETKSLISQYGSDLPLLKTIGYREAKEVLNNCLTIDKAIELTATKTIQFAKRQKTWFRNKNNPIWLNNKNLLKDAIIKIESFLG
;
A
#
# COMPACT_ATOMS: atom_id res chain seq x y z
N PHE A 1 -15.24 6.85 -3.93
CA PHE A 1 -14.70 7.54 -2.74
C PHE A 1 -15.09 6.74 -1.51
N ALA A 2 -14.15 6.55 -0.57
CA ALA A 2 -14.48 6.00 0.74
C ALA A 2 -15.16 7.11 1.59
N PRO A 3 -16.03 6.75 2.54
CA PRO A 3 -16.64 7.73 3.43
C PRO A 3 -15.55 8.44 4.26
N ASP A 4 -15.72 9.75 4.43
CA ASP A 4 -14.81 10.59 5.22
C ASP A 4 -15.12 10.42 6.71
N VAL A 5 -14.67 9.29 7.24
CA VAL A 5 -14.82 8.93 8.66
C VAL A 5 -13.42 8.88 9.27
N PRO A 6 -13.06 9.80 10.17
CA PRO A 6 -11.77 9.80 10.82
C PRO A 6 -11.57 8.54 11.68
N PRO A 7 -10.31 8.04 11.80
CA PRO A 7 -10.01 6.87 12.61
C PRO A 7 -10.37 7.08 14.09
N GLN A 8 -11.09 6.12 14.67
CA GLN A 8 -11.46 6.12 16.09
C GLN A 8 -10.59 5.13 16.86
N LYS A 9 -9.58 5.64 17.55
CA LYS A 9 -8.56 4.81 18.20
C LYS A 9 -9.18 3.80 19.19
N HIS A 10 -10.01 4.26 20.12
CA HIS A 10 -10.62 3.40 21.13
C HIS A 10 -11.52 2.31 20.53
N LEU A 11 -12.34 2.66 19.54
CA LEU A 11 -13.18 1.68 18.86
C LEU A 11 -12.34 0.60 18.15
N ARG A 12 -11.23 1.00 17.52
CA ARG A 12 -10.32 0.04 16.88
C ARG A 12 -9.64 -0.88 17.88
N GLU A 13 -9.24 -0.35 19.04
CA GLU A 13 -8.67 -1.14 20.14
C GLU A 13 -9.67 -2.17 20.65
N GLN A 14 -10.91 -1.77 20.94
CA GLN A 14 -11.98 -2.69 21.35
C GLN A 14 -12.26 -3.78 20.28
N LEU A 15 -12.32 -3.41 19.00
CA LEU A 15 -12.52 -4.38 17.92
C LEU A 15 -11.31 -5.32 17.75
N GLN A 16 -10.09 -4.84 18.01
CA GLN A 16 -8.89 -5.69 18.00
C GLN A 16 -8.88 -6.70 19.16
N GLU A 17 -9.30 -6.27 20.36
CA GLU A 17 -9.43 -7.12 21.53
C GLU A 17 -10.53 -8.19 21.36
N LEU A 18 -11.63 -7.85 20.68
CA LEU A 18 -12.69 -8.80 20.35
C LEU A 18 -12.21 -9.95 19.48
N GLY A 19 -11.22 -9.69 18.62
CA GLY A 19 -10.63 -10.69 17.73
C GLY A 19 -11.24 -10.72 16.32
N GLN A 20 -10.49 -11.33 15.39
CA GLN A 20 -10.86 -11.31 13.96
C GLN A 20 -12.13 -12.11 13.65
N ARG A 21 -12.33 -13.24 14.31
CA ARG A 21 -13.50 -14.11 14.07
C ARG A 21 -14.79 -13.40 14.43
N GLU A 22 -14.84 -12.82 15.61
CA GLU A 22 -15.98 -12.10 16.15
C GLU A 22 -16.29 -10.85 15.32
N CYS A 23 -15.24 -10.08 14.98
CA CYS A 23 -15.38 -8.93 14.06
C CYS A 23 -15.91 -9.33 12.69
N TRP A 24 -15.51 -10.49 12.17
CA TRP A 24 -16.02 -10.99 10.90
C TRP A 24 -17.50 -11.36 10.95
N GLU A 25 -17.95 -12.02 12.01
CA GLU A 25 -19.36 -12.34 12.19
C GLU A 25 -20.21 -11.06 12.37
N LEU A 26 -19.71 -10.08 13.11
CA LEU A 26 -20.35 -8.76 13.19
C LEU A 26 -20.47 -8.11 11.82
N LEU A 27 -19.38 -8.09 11.03
CA LEU A 27 -19.39 -7.54 9.68
C LEU A 27 -20.35 -8.28 8.76
N LYS A 28 -20.43 -9.60 8.86
CA LYS A 28 -21.35 -10.42 8.08
C LYS A 28 -22.83 -10.07 8.36
N ASN A 29 -23.15 -9.73 9.59
CA ASN A 29 -24.49 -9.32 9.98
C ASN A 29 -24.82 -7.90 9.54
N CYS A 30 -23.90 -6.94 9.64
CA CYS A 30 -24.17 -5.53 9.33
C CYS A 30 -23.85 -5.13 7.88
N ASP A 31 -22.89 -5.83 7.20
CA ASP A 31 -22.50 -5.55 5.81
C ASP A 31 -22.07 -6.83 5.06
N PRO A 32 -23.02 -7.70 4.71
CA PRO A 32 -22.72 -8.95 4.01
C PRO A 32 -22.13 -8.75 2.60
N ILE A 33 -22.31 -7.54 2.01
CA ILE A 33 -21.72 -7.21 0.70
C ILE A 33 -20.20 -6.97 0.85
N SER A 34 -19.80 -6.32 1.93
CA SER A 34 -18.36 -6.12 2.21
C SER A 34 -17.64 -7.45 2.47
N THR A 35 -18.26 -8.42 3.13
CA THR A 35 -17.63 -9.74 3.38
C THR A 35 -17.37 -10.54 2.11
N LYS A 36 -18.10 -10.29 1.01
CA LYS A 36 -17.79 -10.88 -0.29
C LYS A 36 -16.53 -10.32 -0.94
N LYS A 37 -16.07 -9.13 -0.52
CA LYS A 37 -14.93 -8.39 -1.09
C LYS A 37 -13.71 -8.37 -0.19
N ILE A 38 -13.90 -8.45 1.11
CA ILE A 38 -12.85 -8.47 2.14
C ILE A 38 -12.51 -9.95 2.40
N ASN A 39 -11.22 -10.27 2.53
CA ASN A 39 -10.81 -11.60 2.93
C ASN A 39 -11.03 -11.78 4.44
N PHE A 40 -11.46 -12.96 4.88
CA PHE A 40 -11.63 -13.27 6.30
C PHE A 40 -10.38 -12.95 7.15
N ALA A 41 -9.17 -13.16 6.61
CA ALA A 41 -7.92 -12.87 7.32
C ALA A 41 -7.52 -11.38 7.31
N ASP A 42 -8.27 -10.51 6.61
CA ASP A 42 -7.96 -9.07 6.52
C ASP A 42 -8.60 -8.28 7.66
N GLN A 43 -7.96 -8.38 8.85
CA GLN A 43 -8.42 -7.70 10.06
C GLN A 43 -8.52 -6.18 9.89
N ILE A 44 -7.57 -5.58 9.18
CA ILE A 44 -7.53 -4.12 8.99
C ILE A 44 -8.76 -3.64 8.23
N ARG A 45 -9.13 -4.31 7.14
CA ARG A 45 -10.32 -3.95 6.36
C ARG A 45 -11.61 -4.31 7.08
N THR A 46 -11.64 -5.42 7.81
CA THR A 46 -12.78 -5.82 8.64
C THR A 46 -13.07 -4.77 9.70
N ILE A 47 -12.07 -4.37 10.49
CA ILE A 47 -12.20 -3.32 11.52
C ILE A 47 -12.60 -1.99 10.89
N ARG A 48 -12.02 -1.62 9.74
CA ARG A 48 -12.41 -0.37 9.06
C ARG A 48 -13.87 -0.36 8.61
N ALA A 49 -14.38 -1.47 8.11
CA ALA A 49 -15.78 -1.58 7.69
C ALA A 49 -16.75 -1.46 8.89
N LEU A 50 -16.40 -2.12 10.00
CA LEU A 50 -17.16 -1.99 11.26
C LEU A 50 -17.09 -0.59 11.84
N GLU A 51 -15.90 0.03 11.86
CA GLU A 51 -15.71 1.41 12.31
C GLU A 51 -16.64 2.37 11.56
N VAL A 52 -16.67 2.28 10.23
CA VAL A 52 -17.57 3.09 9.40
C VAL A 52 -19.03 2.83 9.76
N PHE A 53 -19.43 1.57 9.93
CA PHE A 53 -20.79 1.21 10.30
C PHE A 53 -21.19 1.78 11.68
N TYR A 54 -20.36 1.60 12.70
CA TYR A 54 -20.66 2.08 14.05
C TYR A 54 -20.74 3.61 14.15
N ILE A 55 -19.96 4.32 13.34
CA ILE A 55 -19.96 5.80 13.36
C ILE A 55 -21.11 6.36 12.53
N THR A 56 -21.43 5.77 11.38
CA THR A 56 -22.39 6.34 10.43
C THR A 56 -23.77 5.70 10.49
N GLY A 57 -23.91 4.55 11.16
CA GLY A 57 -25.13 3.74 11.13
C GLY A 57 -25.43 3.08 9.79
N LYS A 58 -24.51 3.15 8.81
CA LYS A 58 -24.72 2.63 7.46
C LYS A 58 -23.58 1.69 7.04
N PRO A 59 -23.87 0.59 6.34
CA PRO A 59 -22.85 -0.32 5.80
C PRO A 59 -21.84 0.40 4.93
N LEU A 60 -20.56 0.03 5.03
CA LEU A 60 -19.49 0.59 4.18
C LEU A 60 -19.80 0.36 2.70
N SER A 61 -20.33 -0.81 2.35
CA SER A 61 -20.66 -1.17 0.96
C SER A 61 -21.66 -0.22 0.31
N THR A 62 -22.57 0.40 1.08
CA THR A 62 -23.56 1.36 0.59
C THR A 62 -23.01 2.79 0.47
N GLN A 63 -21.89 3.08 1.12
CA GLN A 63 -21.26 4.40 1.16
C GLN A 63 -20.11 4.57 0.15
N ILE A 64 -19.62 3.47 -0.42
CA ILE A 64 -18.60 3.53 -1.47
C ILE A 64 -19.27 3.97 -2.77
N VAL A 65 -19.09 5.23 -3.11
CA VAL A 65 -19.60 5.79 -4.36
C VAL A 65 -18.49 5.80 -5.40
N GLN A 66 -18.70 5.10 -6.51
CA GLN A 66 -17.87 5.25 -7.70
C GLN A 66 -18.42 6.43 -8.51
N LYS A 67 -17.72 7.56 -8.46
CA LYS A 67 -17.98 8.71 -9.32
C LYS A 67 -16.80 8.85 -10.28
N PRO A 68 -16.84 8.19 -11.44
CA PRO A 68 -15.82 8.43 -12.46
C PRO A 68 -15.86 9.89 -12.88
N PRO A 69 -14.74 10.52 -13.20
CA PRO A 69 -14.72 11.88 -13.71
C PRO A 69 -15.44 11.97 -15.07
N ASN A 70 -15.96 13.15 -15.38
CA ASN A 70 -16.70 13.40 -16.64
C ASN A 70 -15.76 13.60 -17.85
N TRP A 71 -14.45 13.51 -17.67
CA TRP A 71 -13.47 13.62 -18.75
C TRP A 71 -12.86 12.26 -19.10
N LYS A 72 -12.38 12.16 -20.33
CA LYS A 72 -11.64 10.98 -20.79
C LYS A 72 -10.32 10.86 -20.03
N ILE A 73 -9.90 9.65 -19.72
CA ILE A 73 -8.64 9.36 -19.04
C ILE A 73 -7.82 8.43 -19.94
N LEU A 74 -6.57 8.81 -20.20
CA LEU A 74 -5.56 7.93 -20.78
C LEU A 74 -4.67 7.41 -19.67
N GLU A 75 -4.70 6.10 -19.44
CA GLU A 75 -3.83 5.44 -18.46
C GLU A 75 -2.65 4.78 -19.19
N LEU A 76 -1.44 5.24 -18.91
CA LEU A 76 -0.21 4.66 -19.47
C LEU A 76 0.52 3.91 -18.35
N GLY A 77 0.88 2.66 -18.61
CA GLY A 77 1.61 1.79 -17.70
C GLY A 77 3.06 1.60 -18.13
N LEU A 78 3.98 1.61 -17.17
CA LEU A 78 5.39 1.32 -17.37
C LEU A 78 5.77 0.01 -16.69
N ASP A 79 6.23 -0.96 -17.49
CA ASP A 79 6.77 -2.23 -17.01
C ASP A 79 8.21 -2.38 -17.45
N ARG A 80 9.17 -2.37 -16.53
CA ARG A 80 10.59 -2.43 -16.83
C ARG A 80 11.14 -3.85 -16.65
N ASP A 81 11.85 -4.34 -17.67
CA ASP A 81 12.44 -5.69 -17.65
C ASP A 81 13.52 -5.83 -16.56
N ASN A 82 14.30 -4.76 -16.31
CA ASN A 82 15.37 -4.75 -15.31
C ASN A 82 14.95 -4.22 -13.93
N LEU A 83 13.66 -4.28 -13.60
CA LEU A 83 13.13 -3.72 -12.35
C LEU A 83 13.80 -4.32 -11.11
N LYS A 84 14.04 -5.64 -11.10
CA LYS A 84 14.68 -6.32 -9.96
C LYS A 84 16.09 -5.82 -9.68
N GLU A 85 16.89 -5.67 -10.72
CA GLU A 85 18.27 -5.17 -10.63
C GLU A 85 18.29 -3.73 -10.10
N ARG A 86 17.42 -2.88 -10.63
CA ARG A 86 17.28 -1.50 -10.14
C ARG A 86 16.85 -1.41 -8.70
N ILE A 87 15.93 -2.28 -8.26
CA ILE A 87 15.51 -2.33 -6.85
C ILE A 87 16.69 -2.73 -5.96
N LEU A 88 17.47 -3.74 -6.37
CA LEU A 88 18.63 -4.18 -5.61
C LEU A 88 19.67 -3.08 -5.47
N LEU A 89 20.04 -2.44 -6.59
CA LEU A 89 20.98 -1.31 -6.59
C LEU A 89 20.47 -0.16 -5.70
N ARG A 90 19.21 0.25 -5.87
CA ARG A 90 18.63 1.31 -5.05
C ARG A 90 18.62 0.95 -3.56
N SER A 91 18.29 -0.30 -3.22
CA SER A 91 18.33 -0.74 -1.82
C SER A 91 19.73 -0.65 -1.24
N LYS A 92 20.74 -1.05 -2.01
CA LYS A 92 22.15 -0.91 -1.62
C LYS A 92 22.53 0.55 -1.41
N ASP A 93 22.23 1.40 -2.38
CA ASP A 93 22.52 2.83 -2.32
C ASP A 93 21.88 3.50 -1.11
N MET A 94 20.65 3.17 -0.78
CA MET A 94 19.95 3.70 0.42
C MET A 94 20.73 3.42 1.71
N PHE A 95 21.21 2.18 1.89
CA PHE A 95 21.95 1.80 3.10
C PHE A 95 23.36 2.40 3.12
N LEU A 96 23.98 2.66 1.95
CA LEU A 96 25.28 3.32 1.85
C LEU A 96 25.18 4.86 1.95
N SER A 97 24.01 5.43 1.66
CA SER A 97 23.81 6.89 1.56
C SER A 97 23.13 7.50 2.79
N GLY A 98 23.00 6.76 3.90
CA GLY A 98 22.64 7.37 5.19
C GLY A 98 21.26 7.03 5.74
N ILE A 99 20.56 5.99 5.26
CA ILE A 99 19.26 5.59 5.82
C ILE A 99 19.36 5.21 7.31
N LEU A 100 20.52 4.74 7.78
CA LEU A 100 20.73 4.39 9.19
C LEU A 100 20.75 5.64 10.06
N GLU A 101 21.50 6.67 9.65
CA GLU A 101 21.60 7.95 10.32
C GLU A 101 20.25 8.68 10.34
N GLU A 102 19.54 8.66 9.21
CA GLU A 102 18.21 9.22 9.10
C GLU A 102 17.22 8.49 10.04
N THR A 103 17.24 7.15 10.05
CA THR A 103 16.40 6.35 10.94
C THR A 103 16.70 6.63 12.41
N LYS A 104 17.97 6.74 12.77
CA LYS A 104 18.41 7.09 14.12
C LYS A 104 17.92 8.46 14.55
N SER A 105 18.02 9.45 13.66
CA SER A 105 17.52 10.81 13.89
C SER A 105 16.00 10.83 14.09
N LEU A 106 15.24 10.11 13.25
CA LEU A 106 13.78 9.99 13.39
C LEU A 106 13.37 9.33 14.71
N ILE A 107 14.07 8.27 15.13
CA ILE A 107 13.80 7.61 16.41
C ILE A 107 14.07 8.58 17.57
N SER A 108 15.18 9.34 17.53
CA SER A 108 15.51 10.31 18.56
C SER A 108 14.51 11.45 18.66
N GLN A 109 13.97 11.91 17.53
CA GLN A 109 13.07 13.07 17.49
C GLN A 109 11.62 12.70 17.77
N TYR A 110 11.13 11.55 17.29
CA TYR A 110 9.71 11.19 17.28
C TYR A 110 9.40 9.87 18.01
N GLY A 111 10.41 9.19 18.53
CA GLY A 111 10.26 7.91 19.19
C GLY A 111 10.26 6.71 18.26
N SER A 112 10.42 5.52 18.84
CA SER A 112 10.58 4.26 18.10
C SER A 112 9.27 3.70 17.51
N ASP A 113 8.11 4.22 17.92
CA ASP A 113 6.78 3.75 17.47
C ASP A 113 6.22 4.52 16.27
N LEU A 114 7.01 5.45 15.71
CA LEU A 114 6.62 6.20 14.54
C LEU A 114 6.16 5.27 13.40
N PRO A 115 4.95 5.47 12.84
CA PRO A 115 4.41 4.58 11.78
C PRO A 115 5.33 4.46 10.56
N LEU A 116 6.08 5.51 10.22
CA LEU A 116 7.06 5.51 9.14
C LEU A 116 8.10 4.40 9.31
N LEU A 117 8.55 4.15 10.55
CA LEU A 117 9.56 3.11 10.86
C LEU A 117 9.06 1.67 10.65
N LYS A 118 7.77 1.48 10.34
CA LYS A 118 7.19 0.19 9.96
C LYS A 118 7.20 -0.04 8.44
N THR A 119 7.63 0.95 7.65
CA THR A 119 7.69 0.85 6.18
C THR A 119 8.96 0.15 5.70
N ILE A 120 8.94 -0.32 4.45
CA ILE A 120 10.08 -1.01 3.83
C ILE A 120 11.28 -0.04 3.76
N GLY A 121 12.45 -0.51 4.15
CA GLY A 121 13.68 0.25 4.26
C GLY A 121 13.92 0.74 5.68
N TYR A 122 13.04 1.56 6.24
CA TYR A 122 13.16 2.05 7.61
C TYR A 122 13.05 0.95 8.67
N ARG A 123 12.16 -0.03 8.45
CA ARG A 123 12.04 -1.17 9.36
C ARG A 123 13.32 -1.98 9.40
N GLU A 124 13.90 -2.27 8.24
CA GLU A 124 15.17 -3.01 8.16
C GLU A 124 16.33 -2.18 8.72
N ALA A 125 16.35 -0.87 8.49
CA ALA A 125 17.35 0.03 9.10
C ALA A 125 17.24 0.06 10.63
N LYS A 126 16.01 0.10 11.17
CA LYS A 126 15.78 0.00 12.62
C LYS A 126 16.30 -1.31 13.20
N GLU A 127 16.10 -2.44 12.51
CA GLU A 127 16.63 -3.74 12.95
C GLU A 127 18.17 -3.78 12.92
N VAL A 128 18.81 -3.09 11.98
CA VAL A 128 20.27 -2.92 11.99
C VAL A 128 20.73 -2.09 13.18
N LEU A 129 20.08 -0.97 13.48
CA LEU A 129 20.38 -0.12 14.64
C LEU A 129 20.22 -0.87 15.97
N ASN A 130 19.30 -1.83 16.03
CA ASN A 130 19.08 -2.70 17.19
C ASN A 130 20.01 -3.92 17.23
N ASN A 131 20.99 -4.04 16.32
CA ASN A 131 21.87 -5.19 16.16
C ASN A 131 21.15 -6.54 15.89
N CYS A 132 19.91 -6.48 15.37
CA CYS A 132 19.13 -7.67 14.99
C CYS A 132 19.43 -8.14 13.57
N LEU A 133 19.94 -7.26 12.70
CA LEU A 133 20.32 -7.56 11.32
C LEU A 133 21.69 -6.99 10.98
N THR A 134 22.42 -7.66 10.08
CA THR A 134 23.55 -7.06 9.37
C THR A 134 23.06 -6.13 8.26
N ILE A 135 23.88 -5.17 7.84
CA ILE A 135 23.56 -4.25 6.74
C ILE A 135 23.27 -5.03 5.45
N ASP A 136 24.07 -6.03 5.11
CA ASP A 136 23.87 -6.85 3.91
C ASP A 136 22.52 -7.57 3.92
N LYS A 137 22.14 -8.13 5.08
CA LYS A 137 20.85 -8.78 5.23
C LYS A 137 19.67 -7.81 5.16
N ALA A 138 19.84 -6.61 5.70
CA ALA A 138 18.85 -5.55 5.62
C ALA A 138 18.64 -5.08 4.15
N ILE A 139 19.71 -4.94 3.37
CA ILE A 139 19.66 -4.64 1.94
C ILE A 139 18.89 -5.73 1.19
N GLU A 140 19.23 -7.00 1.41
CA GLU A 140 18.56 -8.15 0.78
C GLU A 140 17.06 -8.19 1.08
N LEU A 141 16.70 -8.02 2.36
CA LEU A 141 15.31 -8.01 2.81
C LEU A 141 14.52 -6.83 2.24
N THR A 142 15.12 -5.63 2.24
CA THR A 142 14.54 -4.43 1.64
C THR A 142 14.26 -4.62 0.16
N ALA A 143 15.23 -5.15 -0.59
CA ALA A 143 15.08 -5.45 -2.01
C ALA A 143 13.97 -6.49 -2.25
N THR A 144 13.98 -7.59 -1.50
CA THR A 144 12.97 -8.66 -1.62
C THR A 144 11.55 -8.14 -1.36
N LYS A 145 11.34 -7.38 -0.28
CA LYS A 145 10.04 -6.80 0.06
C LYS A 145 9.58 -5.77 -0.98
N THR A 146 10.51 -4.98 -1.52
CA THR A 146 10.22 -4.00 -2.58
C THR A 146 9.81 -4.68 -3.87
N ILE A 147 10.48 -5.79 -4.27
CA ILE A 147 10.09 -6.61 -5.42
C ILE A 147 8.70 -7.19 -5.23
N GLN A 148 8.40 -7.73 -4.05
CA GLN A 148 7.05 -8.24 -3.73
C GLN A 148 5.99 -7.13 -3.77
N PHE A 149 6.32 -5.95 -3.29
CA PHE A 149 5.43 -4.79 -3.36
C PHE A 149 5.17 -4.36 -4.81
N ALA A 150 6.21 -4.24 -5.62
CA ALA A 150 6.09 -3.93 -7.04
C ALA A 150 5.24 -4.97 -7.80
N LYS A 151 5.39 -6.26 -7.49
CA LYS A 151 4.55 -7.34 -8.06
C LYS A 151 3.08 -7.15 -7.68
N ARG A 152 2.78 -6.82 -6.42
CA ARG A 152 1.40 -6.55 -5.98
C ARG A 152 0.81 -5.32 -6.68
N GLN A 153 1.59 -4.22 -6.81
CA GLN A 153 1.17 -3.03 -7.55
C GLN A 153 0.82 -3.37 -9.01
N LYS A 154 1.70 -4.10 -9.70
CA LYS A 154 1.47 -4.51 -11.09
C LYS A 154 0.19 -5.35 -11.26
N THR A 155 -0.03 -6.30 -10.35
CA THR A 155 -1.27 -7.11 -10.33
C THR A 155 -2.50 -6.24 -10.06
N TRP A 156 -2.39 -5.29 -9.12
CA TRP A 156 -3.50 -4.38 -8.80
C TRP A 156 -3.85 -3.49 -10.00
N PHE A 157 -2.86 -2.88 -10.65
CA PHE A 157 -3.09 -2.05 -11.84
C PHE A 157 -3.73 -2.84 -12.99
N ARG A 158 -3.28 -4.08 -13.23
CA ARG A 158 -3.87 -4.94 -14.26
C ARG A 158 -5.32 -5.32 -13.97
N ASN A 159 -5.68 -5.48 -12.70
CA ASN A 159 -7.02 -5.92 -12.30
C ASN A 159 -8.02 -4.77 -12.11
N LYS A 160 -7.54 -3.56 -11.81
CA LYS A 160 -8.39 -2.40 -11.46
C LYS A 160 -8.43 -1.33 -12.52
N ASN A 161 -7.38 -1.22 -13.28
CA ASN A 161 -7.19 -0.27 -14.35
C ASN A 161 -6.96 -1.05 -15.65
N ASN A 162 -7.07 -0.39 -16.78
CA ASN A 162 -6.74 -0.99 -18.08
C ASN A 162 -5.67 -0.15 -18.79
N PRO A 163 -4.47 0.00 -18.18
CA PRO A 163 -3.43 0.84 -18.73
C PRO A 163 -2.88 0.28 -20.03
N ILE A 164 -2.58 1.17 -20.97
CA ILE A 164 -1.78 0.83 -22.14
C ILE A 164 -0.32 0.71 -21.70
N TRP A 165 0.21 -0.53 -21.72
CA TRP A 165 1.58 -0.78 -21.32
C TRP A 165 2.54 -0.33 -22.41
N LEU A 166 3.47 0.57 -22.06
CA LEU A 166 4.48 1.11 -22.96
C LEU A 166 5.66 0.15 -23.10
N ASN A 167 6.25 0.14 -24.30
CA ASN A 167 7.47 -0.63 -24.56
C ASN A 167 8.71 0.10 -23.97
N ASN A 168 9.56 -0.64 -23.28
CA ASN A 168 10.76 -0.10 -22.63
C ASN A 168 11.81 0.48 -23.60
N LYS A 169 11.83 0.07 -24.87
CA LYS A 169 12.85 0.48 -25.83
C LYS A 169 12.67 1.92 -26.32
N ASN A 170 11.43 2.40 -26.44
CA ASN A 170 11.11 3.72 -27.00
C ASN A 170 10.02 4.45 -26.20
N LEU A 171 10.13 4.44 -24.86
CA LEU A 171 9.10 4.92 -23.94
C LEU A 171 8.51 6.29 -24.29
N LEU A 172 9.38 7.28 -24.52
CA LEU A 172 8.91 8.64 -24.80
C LEU A 172 8.16 8.71 -26.11
N LYS A 173 8.69 8.08 -27.17
CA LYS A 173 8.05 8.07 -28.51
C LYS A 173 6.69 7.36 -28.45
N ASP A 174 6.62 6.19 -27.81
CA ASP A 174 5.38 5.43 -27.68
C ASP A 174 4.36 6.18 -26.84
N ALA A 175 4.79 6.86 -25.76
CA ALA A 175 3.92 7.69 -24.95
C ALA A 175 3.32 8.86 -25.75
N ILE A 176 4.17 9.59 -26.50
CA ILE A 176 3.72 10.73 -27.36
C ILE A 176 2.69 10.26 -28.38
N ILE A 177 2.95 9.17 -29.11
CA ILE A 177 2.00 8.63 -30.09
C ILE A 177 0.63 8.31 -29.45
N LYS A 178 0.65 7.72 -28.23
CA LYS A 178 -0.61 7.40 -27.53
C LYS A 178 -1.34 8.65 -27.04
N ILE A 179 -0.60 9.67 -26.60
CA ILE A 179 -1.16 10.95 -26.17
C ILE A 179 -1.78 11.70 -27.34
N GLU A 180 -1.07 11.81 -28.47
CA GLU A 180 -1.56 12.44 -29.69
C GLU A 180 -2.82 11.76 -30.21
N SER A 181 -2.84 10.42 -30.27
CA SER A 181 -4.02 9.65 -30.66
C SER A 181 -5.19 9.79 -29.67
N PHE A 182 -4.95 10.16 -28.41
CA PHE A 182 -5.97 10.37 -27.41
C PHE A 182 -6.58 11.78 -27.49
N LEU A 183 -5.79 12.76 -27.89
CA LEU A 183 -6.20 14.17 -27.99
C LEU A 183 -6.88 14.51 -29.32
N GLY A 184 -6.54 13.78 -30.38
CA GLY A 184 -6.97 14.05 -31.75
C GLY A 184 -8.08 13.54 -32.34
#